data_2ee4c54f2b533c514827d1b92c79ba6e
#
_entry.id   2ee4c54f2b533c514827d1b92c79ba6e
#
_cell.length_a   1.000
_cell.length_b   1.000
_cell.length_c   1.000
_cell.angle_alpha   90.00
_cell.angle_beta   90.00
_cell.angle_gamma   90.00
#
_symmetry.space_group_name_H-M   'P 1'
#
loop_
_entity.id
_entity.type
_entity.pdbx_description
1 polymer ?
#
loop_
_entity_poly.entity_id
_entity_poly.type
_entity_poly.pdbx_seq_one_letter_code
_entity_poly.pdbx_strand_id
1 'polypeptide(L)'
;MRDINKILINKDSSCRSIWFMRQAGRHLTEFRKIRKNNQNFIDLCLNSKLSSEITLQPIKRYNLDAAIIFSDILLVPYALGQDVKFIKDKGPVLSSININQFLEKEEGELTKKLISIYQSIKITRKNLEKEKSLISFVGAPWTLLVYMLGLKKGKNKINLLKIKNQKDNINKIMNKLI
;
A
#
# COMPACT_ATOMS: atom_id res chain seq x y z
N MET A 1 20.41 -13.77 15.25
CA MET A 1 19.02 -13.35 15.10
C MET A 1 19.01 -12.04 14.34
N ARG A 2 18.50 -12.02 13.11
CA ARG A 2 18.56 -10.86 12.17
C ARG A 2 17.26 -10.05 12.18
N ASP A 3 16.74 -9.79 13.37
CA ASP A 3 15.54 -8.97 13.51
C ASP A 3 15.90 -7.50 13.25
N ILE A 4 15.36 -6.94 12.16
CA ILE A 4 15.59 -5.55 11.76
C ILE A 4 15.28 -4.59 12.91
N ASN A 5 14.21 -4.85 13.68
CA ASN A 5 13.85 -3.98 14.80
C ASN A 5 14.95 -3.95 15.86
N LYS A 6 15.55 -5.11 16.19
CA LYS A 6 16.64 -5.17 17.16
C LYS A 6 17.89 -4.47 16.65
N ILE A 7 18.21 -4.64 15.36
CA ILE A 7 19.35 -3.96 14.73
C ILE A 7 19.16 -2.44 14.79
N LEU A 8 17.98 -1.94 14.46
CA LEU A 8 17.67 -0.51 14.47
C LEU A 8 17.66 0.07 15.90
N ILE A 9 17.07 -0.63 16.86
CA ILE A 9 16.99 -0.18 18.26
C ILE A 9 18.38 -0.20 18.92
N ASN A 10 19.11 -1.29 18.74
CA ASN A 10 20.42 -1.48 19.40
C ASN A 10 21.58 -0.88 18.60
N LYS A 11 21.31 -0.32 17.40
CA LYS A 11 22.35 0.18 16.47
C LYS A 11 23.46 -0.86 16.21
N ASP A 12 23.07 -2.15 16.17
CA ASP A 12 24.00 -3.26 16.00
C ASP A 12 24.46 -3.35 14.54
N SER A 13 25.69 -2.97 14.30
CA SER A 13 26.35 -3.03 12.98
C SER A 13 26.96 -4.39 12.64
N SER A 14 27.00 -5.33 13.59
CA SER A 14 27.56 -6.67 13.40
C SER A 14 26.68 -7.58 12.54
N CYS A 15 25.38 -7.30 12.50
CA CYS A 15 24.40 -8.05 11.74
C CYS A 15 23.93 -7.28 10.50
N ARG A 16 23.74 -8.00 9.39
CA ARG A 16 23.16 -7.45 8.16
C ARG A 16 21.84 -8.12 7.88
N SER A 17 20.74 -7.34 7.84
CA SER A 17 19.42 -7.80 7.43
C SER A 17 19.14 -7.46 5.98
N ILE A 18 18.47 -8.35 5.27
CA ILE A 18 18.13 -8.20 3.86
C ILE A 18 16.61 -8.27 3.70
N TRP A 19 16.06 -7.23 3.11
CA TRP A 19 14.68 -7.18 2.64
C TRP A 19 14.57 -6.27 1.41
N PHE A 20 13.49 -6.40 0.65
CA PHE A 20 13.24 -5.55 -0.51
C PHE A 20 11.88 -4.87 -0.39
N MET A 21 11.80 -3.61 -0.78
CA MET A 21 10.53 -2.87 -0.80
C MET A 21 9.48 -3.56 -1.69
N ARG A 22 9.90 -4.25 -2.75
CA ARG A 22 9.05 -5.02 -3.66
C ARG A 22 9.52 -6.46 -3.70
N GLN A 23 9.00 -7.28 -2.81
CA GLN A 23 9.36 -8.70 -2.67
C GLN A 23 8.40 -9.62 -3.41
N ALA A 24 7.09 -9.44 -3.21
CA ALA A 24 6.08 -10.19 -3.94
C ALA A 24 5.88 -9.65 -5.36
N GLY A 25 5.65 -10.51 -6.31
CA GLY A 25 5.41 -10.05 -7.67
C GLY A 25 5.43 -11.14 -8.74
N ARG A 26 5.38 -10.70 -9.99
CA ARG A 26 5.21 -11.55 -11.18
C ARG A 26 6.39 -12.49 -11.45
N HIS A 27 7.54 -12.32 -10.84
CA HIS A 27 8.67 -13.24 -10.91
C HIS A 27 8.37 -14.57 -10.19
N LEU A 28 7.45 -14.56 -9.20
CA LEU A 28 7.01 -15.74 -8.48
C LEU A 28 5.89 -16.47 -9.25
N THR A 29 6.06 -17.75 -9.47
CA THR A 29 5.06 -18.60 -10.17
C THR A 29 3.77 -18.68 -9.36
N GLU A 30 3.87 -18.82 -8.04
CA GLU A 30 2.76 -18.88 -7.10
C GLU A 30 1.96 -17.57 -7.10
N PHE A 31 2.61 -16.43 -7.18
CA PHE A 31 1.94 -15.13 -7.35
C PHE A 31 1.16 -15.09 -8.68
N ARG A 32 1.78 -15.52 -9.78
CA ARG A 32 1.11 -15.55 -11.09
C ARG A 32 -0.15 -16.41 -11.09
N LYS A 33 -0.13 -17.57 -10.40
CA LYS A 33 -1.30 -18.45 -10.25
C LYS A 33 -2.45 -17.72 -9.53
N ILE A 34 -2.16 -17.08 -8.39
CA ILE A 34 -3.17 -16.30 -7.65
C ILE A 34 -3.68 -15.16 -8.52
N ARG A 35 -2.81 -14.44 -9.20
CA ARG A 35 -3.17 -13.27 -10.00
C ARG A 35 -4.03 -13.60 -11.22
N LYS A 36 -3.85 -14.79 -11.80
CA LYS A 36 -4.68 -15.27 -12.93
C LYS A 36 -6.15 -15.40 -12.54
N ASN A 37 -6.42 -15.85 -11.32
CA ASN A 37 -7.77 -16.07 -10.80
C ASN A 37 -8.36 -14.84 -10.10
N ASN A 38 -7.57 -13.80 -9.84
CA ASN A 38 -7.94 -12.59 -9.11
C ASN A 38 -7.49 -11.36 -9.91
N GLN A 39 -8.26 -11.00 -10.94
CA GLN A 39 -7.87 -9.93 -11.88
C GLN A 39 -7.99 -8.54 -11.28
N ASN A 40 -8.96 -8.30 -10.38
CA ASN A 40 -9.08 -7.02 -9.68
C ASN A 40 -8.00 -6.92 -8.61
N PHE A 41 -7.14 -5.90 -8.73
CA PHE A 41 -6.01 -5.72 -7.82
C PHE A 41 -6.44 -5.21 -6.44
N ILE A 42 -7.43 -4.34 -6.38
CA ILE A 42 -7.97 -3.83 -5.11
C ILE A 42 -8.60 -4.97 -4.32
N ASP A 43 -9.45 -5.79 -4.96
CA ASP A 43 -10.10 -6.94 -4.30
C ASP A 43 -9.05 -7.95 -3.81
N LEU A 44 -7.98 -8.15 -4.57
CA LEU A 44 -6.87 -9.00 -4.15
C LEU A 44 -6.18 -8.46 -2.89
N CYS A 45 -5.90 -7.16 -2.83
CA CYS A 45 -5.33 -6.52 -1.64
C CYS A 45 -6.28 -6.59 -0.44
N LEU A 46 -7.59 -6.48 -0.66
CA LEU A 46 -8.62 -6.55 0.37
C LEU A 46 -8.98 -8.00 0.77
N ASN A 47 -8.46 -9.01 0.09
CA ASN A 47 -8.59 -10.40 0.53
C ASN A 47 -7.49 -10.72 1.55
N SER A 48 -7.84 -10.73 2.82
CA SER A 48 -6.87 -10.89 3.92
C SER A 48 -6.06 -12.19 3.86
N LYS A 49 -6.65 -13.29 3.39
CA LYS A 49 -5.97 -14.59 3.26
C LYS A 49 -4.98 -14.57 2.10
N LEU A 50 -5.42 -14.11 0.91
CA LEU A 50 -4.56 -14.06 -0.27
C LEU A 50 -3.44 -13.01 -0.11
N SER A 51 -3.75 -11.84 0.46
CA SER A 51 -2.73 -10.83 0.76
C SER A 51 -1.66 -11.38 1.71
N SER A 52 -2.06 -12.09 2.77
CA SER A 52 -1.11 -12.74 3.67
C SER A 52 -0.30 -13.83 2.98
N GLU A 53 -0.93 -14.69 2.19
CA GLU A 53 -0.24 -15.72 1.40
C GLU A 53 0.81 -15.12 0.48
N ILE A 54 0.45 -14.10 -0.30
CA ILE A 54 1.36 -13.40 -1.21
C ILE A 54 2.52 -12.75 -0.44
N THR A 55 2.24 -12.17 0.71
CA THR A 55 3.27 -11.58 1.58
C THR A 55 4.33 -12.60 2.00
N LEU A 56 3.91 -13.83 2.29
CA LEU A 56 4.79 -14.90 2.77
C LEU A 56 5.54 -15.65 1.65
N GLN A 57 5.09 -15.56 0.40
CA GLN A 57 5.74 -16.25 -0.72
C GLN A 57 7.24 -15.93 -0.86
N PRO A 58 7.67 -14.64 -0.89
CA PRO A 58 9.09 -14.30 -1.00
C PRO A 58 9.91 -14.79 0.21
N ILE A 59 9.32 -14.76 1.40
CA ILE A 59 9.99 -15.21 2.63
C ILE A 59 10.33 -16.69 2.58
N LYS A 60 9.36 -17.49 2.14
CA LYS A 60 9.56 -18.94 1.98
C LYS A 60 10.60 -19.28 0.90
N ARG A 61 10.71 -18.44 -0.13
CA ARG A 61 11.59 -18.72 -1.27
C ARG A 61 13.01 -18.20 -1.08
N TYR A 62 13.18 -17.02 -0.48
CA TYR A 62 14.45 -16.31 -0.48
C TYR A 62 15.05 -16.11 0.92
N ASN A 63 14.42 -16.64 1.95
CA ASN A 63 14.88 -16.51 3.33
C ASN A 63 15.23 -15.06 3.73
N LEU A 64 14.37 -14.12 3.35
CA LEU A 64 14.52 -12.71 3.70
C LEU A 64 14.29 -12.49 5.20
N ASP A 65 14.89 -11.44 5.76
CA ASP A 65 14.82 -11.14 7.20
C ASP A 65 13.56 -10.32 7.57
N ALA A 66 12.83 -9.79 6.58
CA ALA A 66 11.56 -9.13 6.81
C ALA A 66 10.56 -9.41 5.69
N ALA A 67 9.29 -9.52 6.07
CA ALA A 67 8.15 -9.51 5.16
C ALA A 67 7.57 -8.10 5.06
N ILE A 68 7.15 -7.70 3.87
CA ILE A 68 6.36 -6.49 3.66
C ILE A 68 4.95 -6.86 3.20
N ILE A 69 3.94 -6.31 3.88
CA ILE A 69 2.53 -6.61 3.59
C ILE A 69 2.21 -6.33 2.13
N PHE A 70 1.59 -7.31 1.46
CA PHE A 70 1.06 -7.12 0.11
C PHE A 70 -0.19 -6.23 0.18
N SER A 71 -0.03 -4.97 -0.21
CA SER A 71 -1.05 -3.93 -0.16
C SER A 71 -0.73 -2.86 -1.20
N ASP A 72 -1.53 -1.79 -1.23
CA ASP A 72 -1.28 -0.61 -2.07
C ASP A 72 -1.61 0.68 -1.33
N ILE A 73 -0.84 1.74 -1.56
CA ILE A 73 -1.07 3.06 -0.95
C ILE A 73 -2.42 3.67 -1.36
N LEU A 74 -2.93 3.30 -2.54
CA LEU A 74 -4.19 3.81 -3.08
C LEU A 74 -5.44 3.18 -2.44
N LEU A 75 -5.27 2.24 -1.52
CA LEU A 75 -6.37 1.75 -0.70
C LEU A 75 -6.93 2.84 0.23
N VAL A 76 -6.13 3.85 0.58
CA VAL A 76 -6.61 5.00 1.36
C VAL A 76 -7.59 5.84 0.53
N PRO A 77 -7.26 6.35 -0.67
CA PRO A 77 -8.23 7.02 -1.53
C PRO A 77 -9.47 6.16 -1.84
N TYR A 78 -9.27 4.86 -2.09
CA TYR A 78 -10.37 3.92 -2.31
C TYR A 78 -11.32 3.85 -1.10
N ALA A 79 -10.79 3.71 0.11
CA ALA A 79 -11.58 3.67 1.33
C ALA A 79 -12.32 4.99 1.59
N LEU A 80 -11.73 6.10 1.18
CA LEU A 80 -12.33 7.44 1.24
C LEU A 80 -13.36 7.70 0.11
N GLY A 81 -13.65 6.71 -0.73
CA GLY A 81 -14.74 6.74 -1.71
C GLY A 81 -14.33 7.11 -3.13
N GLN A 82 -13.05 7.19 -3.43
CA GLN A 82 -12.57 7.42 -4.80
C GLN A 82 -12.38 6.09 -5.54
N ASP A 83 -12.93 5.94 -6.74
CA ASP A 83 -12.68 4.75 -7.56
C ASP A 83 -11.21 4.66 -7.96
N VAL A 84 -10.63 3.49 -7.77
CA VAL A 84 -9.24 3.17 -8.12
C VAL A 84 -9.22 1.97 -9.06
N LYS A 85 -8.68 2.16 -10.26
CA LYS A 85 -8.53 1.10 -11.27
C LYS A 85 -7.08 0.97 -11.71
N PHE A 86 -6.61 -0.25 -11.82
CA PHE A 86 -5.26 -0.53 -12.36
C PHE A 86 -5.40 -0.96 -13.82
N ILE A 87 -5.01 -0.08 -14.73
CA ILE A 87 -5.09 -0.30 -16.18
C ILE A 87 -3.72 -0.77 -16.66
N LYS A 88 -3.73 -1.85 -17.47
CA LYS A 88 -2.49 -2.36 -18.09
C LYS A 88 -1.80 -1.22 -18.86
N ASP A 89 -0.49 -1.13 -18.69
CA ASP A 89 0.42 -0.16 -19.33
C ASP A 89 0.21 1.32 -18.95
N LYS A 90 -0.91 1.66 -18.27
CA LYS A 90 -1.16 3.01 -17.74
C LYS A 90 -0.88 3.12 -16.24
N GLY A 91 -1.00 2.01 -15.50
CA GLY A 91 -0.89 2.00 -14.04
C GLY A 91 -2.21 2.39 -13.35
N PRO A 92 -2.16 2.96 -12.14
CA PRO A 92 -3.35 3.34 -11.41
C PRO A 92 -4.02 4.57 -12.02
N VAL A 93 -5.34 4.48 -12.16
CA VAL A 93 -6.24 5.56 -12.61
C VAL A 93 -7.30 5.74 -11.56
N LEU A 94 -7.44 6.95 -11.06
CA LEU A 94 -8.43 7.33 -10.07
C LEU A 94 -9.54 8.15 -10.75
N SER A 95 -10.80 7.97 -10.29
CA SER A 95 -11.91 8.83 -10.71
C SER A 95 -11.73 10.26 -10.20
N SER A 96 -12.54 11.19 -10.70
CA SER A 96 -12.62 12.53 -10.10
C SER A 96 -13.07 12.41 -8.64
N ILE A 97 -12.46 13.21 -7.76
CA ILE A 97 -12.84 13.26 -6.36
C ILE A 97 -14.02 14.22 -6.15
N ASN A 98 -15.05 13.76 -5.45
CA ASN A 98 -16.05 14.66 -4.87
C ASN A 98 -15.52 15.11 -3.49
N ILE A 99 -15.01 16.34 -3.42
CA ILE A 99 -14.32 16.85 -2.23
C ILE A 99 -15.26 16.94 -1.03
N ASN A 100 -16.52 17.34 -1.21
CA ASN A 100 -17.45 17.43 -0.10
C ASN A 100 -17.71 16.04 0.51
N GLN A 101 -18.05 15.05 -0.31
CA GLN A 101 -18.23 13.69 0.16
C GLN A 101 -16.96 13.08 0.79
N PHE A 102 -15.78 13.45 0.26
CA PHE A 102 -14.51 13.03 0.84
C PHE A 102 -14.29 13.62 2.24
N LEU A 103 -14.59 14.90 2.43
CA LEU A 103 -14.42 15.59 3.72
C LEU A 103 -15.39 15.09 4.79
N GLU A 104 -16.60 14.67 4.38
CA GLU A 104 -17.62 14.12 5.27
C GLU A 104 -17.30 12.69 5.77
N LYS A 105 -16.39 11.96 5.11
CA LYS A 105 -16.03 10.61 5.51
C LYS A 105 -15.43 10.56 6.91
N GLU A 106 -15.99 9.74 7.77
CA GLU A 106 -15.48 9.53 9.11
C GLU A 106 -14.35 8.48 9.13
N GLU A 107 -13.45 8.59 10.09
CA GLU A 107 -12.35 7.65 10.30
C GLU A 107 -12.86 6.21 10.53
N GLY A 108 -13.99 6.06 11.22
CA GLY A 108 -14.62 4.77 11.45
C GLY A 108 -15.07 4.07 10.16
N GLU A 109 -15.54 4.81 9.14
CA GLU A 109 -15.89 4.22 7.83
C GLU A 109 -14.65 3.74 7.08
N LEU A 110 -13.57 4.51 7.10
CA LEU A 110 -12.29 4.16 6.51
C LEU A 110 -11.76 2.88 7.14
N THR A 111 -11.74 2.80 8.47
CA THR A 111 -11.28 1.63 9.21
C THR A 111 -12.10 0.38 8.84
N LYS A 112 -13.43 0.50 8.76
CA LYS A 112 -14.31 -0.61 8.34
C LYS A 112 -13.97 -1.11 6.94
N LYS A 113 -13.75 -0.22 5.98
CA LYS A 113 -13.39 -0.59 4.60
C LYS A 113 -12.01 -1.24 4.49
N LEU A 114 -11.08 -0.90 5.39
CA LEU A 114 -9.72 -1.43 5.42
C LEU A 114 -9.53 -2.57 6.42
N ILE A 115 -10.60 -3.07 7.06
CA ILE A 115 -10.51 -4.13 8.06
C ILE A 115 -9.77 -5.37 7.57
N SER A 116 -9.88 -5.69 6.27
CA SER A 116 -9.19 -6.82 5.65
C SER A 116 -7.67 -6.66 5.66
N ILE A 117 -7.16 -5.43 5.62
CA ILE A 117 -5.71 -5.17 5.72
C ILE A 117 -5.22 -5.47 7.13
N TYR A 118 -5.94 -5.01 8.16
CA TYR A 118 -5.60 -5.34 9.54
C TYR A 118 -5.65 -6.85 9.81
N GLN A 119 -6.64 -7.54 9.22
CA GLN A 119 -6.73 -9.00 9.28
C GLN A 119 -5.54 -9.67 8.56
N SER A 120 -5.15 -9.16 7.39
CA SER A 120 -3.98 -9.66 6.67
C SER A 120 -2.70 -9.53 7.51
N ILE A 121 -2.50 -8.40 8.18
CA ILE A 121 -1.37 -8.19 9.10
C ILE A 121 -1.38 -9.23 10.24
N LYS A 122 -2.54 -9.45 10.86
CA LYS A 122 -2.68 -10.46 11.94
C LYS A 122 -2.37 -11.87 11.44
N ILE A 123 -2.93 -12.27 10.29
CA ILE A 123 -2.70 -13.59 9.69
C ILE A 123 -1.22 -13.76 9.34
N THR A 124 -0.64 -12.73 8.70
CA THR A 124 0.78 -12.75 8.32
C THR A 124 1.67 -12.87 9.54
N ARG A 125 1.44 -12.06 10.58
CA ARG A 125 2.25 -12.12 11.81
C ARG A 125 2.18 -13.48 12.49
N LYS A 126 1.01 -14.12 12.48
CA LYS A 126 0.83 -15.47 13.05
C LYS A 126 1.63 -16.54 12.31
N ASN A 127 1.77 -16.40 10.97
CA ASN A 127 2.42 -17.39 10.11
C ASN A 127 3.87 -17.04 9.74
N LEU A 128 4.36 -15.87 10.13
CA LEU A 128 5.73 -15.44 9.93
C LEU A 128 6.57 -15.85 11.15
N GLU A 129 7.77 -16.37 10.90
CA GLU A 129 8.74 -16.69 11.95
C GLU A 129 8.92 -15.49 12.89
N LYS A 130 9.03 -15.75 14.21
CA LYS A 130 9.11 -14.70 15.24
C LYS A 130 10.32 -13.77 15.08
N GLU A 131 11.39 -14.34 14.53
CA GLU A 131 12.67 -13.65 14.31
C GLU A 131 12.65 -12.73 13.08
N LYS A 132 11.64 -12.83 12.23
CA LYS A 132 11.51 -12.01 11.03
C LYS A 132 10.61 -10.81 11.30
N SER A 133 11.05 -9.65 10.85
CA SER A 133 10.27 -8.42 10.96
C SER A 133 9.10 -8.41 9.99
N LEU A 134 7.99 -7.79 10.40
CA LEU A 134 6.85 -7.52 9.54
C LEU A 134 6.73 -6.02 9.31
N ILE A 135 6.78 -5.61 8.06
CA ILE A 135 6.73 -4.21 7.63
C ILE A 135 5.36 -3.93 7.03
N SER A 136 4.71 -2.89 7.49
CA SER A 136 3.56 -2.26 6.84
C SER A 136 3.96 -0.89 6.31
N PHE A 137 3.16 -0.35 5.38
CA PHE A 137 3.42 0.96 4.78
C PHE A 137 2.12 1.70 4.49
N VAL A 138 2.23 3.01 4.38
CA VAL A 138 1.13 3.90 3.99
C VAL A 138 1.67 4.96 3.04
N GLY A 139 0.82 5.47 2.16
CA GLY A 139 1.18 6.58 1.29
C GLY A 139 1.28 7.89 2.08
N ALA A 140 2.38 8.63 1.90
CA ALA A 140 2.47 9.98 2.46
C ALA A 140 1.34 10.86 1.89
N PRO A 141 0.77 11.79 2.68
CA PRO A 141 -0.37 12.63 2.28
C PRO A 141 -0.17 13.33 0.94
N TRP A 142 1.00 13.91 0.70
CA TRP A 142 1.34 14.54 -0.58
C TRP A 142 1.33 13.55 -1.75
N THR A 143 1.85 12.35 -1.56
CA THR A 143 1.84 11.31 -2.59
C THR A 143 0.41 10.90 -2.96
N LEU A 144 -0.44 10.69 -1.95
CA LEU A 144 -1.85 10.36 -2.15
C LEU A 144 -2.58 11.49 -2.88
N LEU A 145 -2.39 12.72 -2.45
CA LEU A 145 -2.99 13.90 -3.07
C LEU A 145 -2.63 14.03 -4.55
N VAL A 146 -1.36 13.79 -4.92
CA VAL A 146 -0.91 13.82 -6.33
C VAL A 146 -1.69 12.82 -7.18
N TYR A 147 -1.96 11.62 -6.67
CA TYR A 147 -2.80 10.63 -7.34
C TYR A 147 -4.28 11.05 -7.36
N MET A 148 -4.82 11.46 -6.23
CA MET A 148 -6.24 11.79 -6.04
C MET A 148 -6.71 12.92 -6.95
N LEU A 149 -5.88 13.94 -7.14
CA LEU A 149 -6.17 15.10 -7.99
C LEU A 149 -5.63 14.96 -9.43
N GLY A 150 -4.98 13.85 -9.76
CA GLY A 150 -4.38 13.65 -11.08
C GLY A 150 -3.37 14.74 -11.42
N LEU A 151 -2.55 15.16 -10.46
CA LEU A 151 -1.56 16.23 -10.64
C LEU A 151 -0.34 15.81 -11.44
N LYS A 152 -0.19 14.52 -11.73
CA LYS A 152 0.95 13.99 -12.47
C LYS A 152 0.86 14.34 -13.96
N LYS A 153 1.92 14.95 -14.49
CA LYS A 153 2.07 15.23 -15.93
C LYS A 153 3.24 14.40 -16.46
N GLY A 154 2.95 13.34 -17.25
CA GLY A 154 3.98 12.40 -17.72
C GLY A 154 4.61 11.56 -16.60
N LYS A 155 5.75 10.91 -16.87
CA LYS A 155 6.33 9.94 -15.94
C LYS A 155 6.85 10.54 -14.63
N ASN A 156 7.34 11.77 -14.61
CA ASN A 156 8.01 12.36 -13.42
C ASN A 156 7.75 13.86 -13.21
N LYS A 157 6.74 14.45 -13.85
CA LYS A 157 6.45 15.89 -13.71
C LYS A 157 5.10 16.12 -13.03
N ILE A 158 5.05 17.11 -12.16
CA ILE A 158 3.81 17.57 -11.51
C ILE A 158 3.25 18.75 -12.33
N ASN A 159 1.93 18.79 -12.50
CA ASN A 159 1.26 19.86 -13.21
C ASN A 159 1.05 21.07 -12.28
N LEU A 160 1.98 22.02 -12.31
CA LEU A 160 1.95 23.22 -11.45
C LEU A 160 0.72 24.09 -11.71
N LEU A 161 0.22 24.17 -12.96
CA LEU A 161 -1.02 24.92 -13.24
C LEU A 161 -2.23 24.30 -12.55
N LYS A 162 -2.34 22.98 -12.53
CA LYS A 162 -3.41 22.30 -11.76
C LYS A 162 -3.31 22.58 -10.26
N ILE A 163 -2.10 22.64 -9.71
CA ILE A 163 -1.89 22.97 -8.30
C ILE A 163 -2.40 24.38 -8.01
N LYS A 164 -1.96 25.37 -8.84
CA LYS A 164 -2.37 26.77 -8.66
C LYS A 164 -3.89 26.94 -8.68
N ASN A 165 -4.57 26.24 -9.60
CA ASN A 165 -6.03 26.32 -9.76
C ASN A 165 -6.82 25.53 -8.72
N GLN A 166 -6.19 24.72 -7.88
CA GLN A 166 -6.84 23.84 -6.89
C GLN A 166 -6.32 24.04 -5.48
N LYS A 167 -5.71 25.19 -5.18
CA LYS A 167 -5.03 25.47 -3.89
C LYS A 167 -5.91 25.18 -2.68
N ASP A 168 -7.17 25.64 -2.67
CA ASP A 168 -8.10 25.43 -1.56
C ASP A 168 -8.46 23.96 -1.38
N ASN A 169 -8.69 23.24 -2.48
CA ASN A 169 -8.96 21.82 -2.45
C ASN A 169 -7.75 21.03 -1.93
N ILE A 170 -6.55 21.41 -2.34
CA ILE A 170 -5.30 20.82 -1.87
C ILE A 170 -5.19 20.92 -0.35
N ASN A 171 -5.41 22.12 0.20
CA ASN A 171 -5.35 22.33 1.65
C ASN A 171 -6.39 21.49 2.39
N LYS A 172 -7.64 21.47 1.92
CA LYS A 172 -8.71 20.66 2.52
C LYS A 172 -8.37 19.15 2.51
N ILE A 173 -7.89 18.64 1.37
CA ILE A 173 -7.53 17.22 1.26
C ILE A 173 -6.32 16.90 2.13
N MET A 174 -5.29 17.74 2.13
CA MET A 174 -4.10 17.52 2.96
C MET A 174 -4.44 17.45 4.44
N ASN A 175 -5.26 18.38 4.94
CA ASN A 175 -5.70 18.38 6.35
C ASN A 175 -6.50 17.13 6.73
N LYS A 176 -7.21 16.51 5.77
CA LYS A 176 -7.96 15.27 6.00
C LYS A 176 -7.06 14.04 5.96
N LEU A 177 -5.93 14.08 5.26
CA LEU A 177 -4.98 12.97 5.11
C LEU A 177 -3.90 12.93 6.20
N ILE A 178 -3.77 13.98 6.99
CA ILE A 178 -2.85 14.09 8.14
C ILE A 178 -3.56 13.65 9.41
#